data_9eadffd10a3b4f920111c3cc34598113
#
_entry.id   9eadffd10a3b4f920111c3cc34598113
#
_cell.length_a   1.000
_cell.length_b   1.000
_cell.length_c   1.000
_cell.angle_alpha   90.00
_cell.angle_beta   90.00
_cell.angle_gamma   90.00
#
_symmetry.space_group_name_H-M   'P 1'
#
loop_
_entity.id
_entity.type
_entity.pdbx_description
1 polymer ?
#
loop_
_entity_poly.entity_id
_entity_poly.type
_entity_poly.pdbx_seq_one_letter_code
_entity_poly.pdbx_strand_id
1 'polypeptide(L)'
;MSKLSVVLPAYNEELMVGKTCRVLAEVLTEAKIPYELVVVNDGSGDRTWEEIQKAGERDANVTGVLFSRNFGKEAAVYAGMAQATGDVV
;
A
#
# COMPACT_ATOMS: atom_id res chain seq x y z
N MET A 1 -13.79 -16.98 -3.90
CA MET A 1 -12.33 -16.99 -3.65
C MET A 1 -11.94 -15.77 -2.81
N SER A 2 -11.11 -16.00 -1.81
CA SER A 2 -10.69 -14.92 -0.91
C SER A 2 -9.75 -13.94 -1.61
N LYS A 3 -9.88 -12.67 -1.28
CA LYS A 3 -8.98 -11.61 -1.74
C LYS A 3 -7.82 -11.50 -0.76
N LEU A 4 -6.61 -11.31 -1.30
CA LEU A 4 -5.41 -11.10 -0.51
C LEU A 4 -5.21 -9.61 -0.28
N SER A 5 -5.08 -9.20 0.97
CA SER A 5 -4.79 -7.80 1.32
C SER A 5 -3.34 -7.70 1.77
N VAL A 6 -2.54 -6.99 0.99
CA VAL A 6 -1.12 -6.75 1.31
C VAL A 6 -0.99 -5.37 1.94
N VAL A 7 -0.53 -5.34 3.18
CA VAL A 7 -0.34 -4.08 3.91
C VAL A 7 1.12 -3.65 3.80
N LEU A 8 1.34 -2.46 3.26
CA LEU A 8 2.67 -1.92 2.97
C LEU A 8 2.87 -0.60 3.74
N PRO A 9 3.61 -0.61 4.84
CA PRO A 9 4.00 0.66 5.46
C PRO A 9 5.08 1.33 4.61
N ALA A 10 4.95 2.63 4.38
CA ALA A 10 5.89 3.40 3.58
C ALA A 10 6.33 4.66 4.34
N TYR A 11 7.63 4.89 4.37
CA TYR A 11 8.20 6.06 5.00
C TYR A 11 9.40 6.54 4.19
N ASN A 12 9.29 7.73 3.59
CA ASN A 12 10.34 8.32 2.76
C ASN A 12 10.83 7.36 1.66
N GLU A 13 9.87 6.81 0.89
CA GLU A 13 10.15 5.85 -0.17
C GLU A 13 9.66 6.31 -1.53
N GLU A 14 9.76 7.62 -1.82
CA GLU A 14 9.24 8.19 -3.07
C GLU A 14 9.82 7.52 -4.32
N LEU A 15 11.06 7.02 -4.27
CA LEU A 15 11.70 6.39 -5.42
C LEU A 15 11.27 4.96 -5.64
N MET A 16 10.72 4.29 -4.64
CA MET A 16 10.45 2.85 -4.69
C MET A 16 9.00 2.47 -4.58
N VAL A 17 8.17 3.27 -3.90
CA VAL A 17 6.81 2.86 -3.56
C VAL A 17 5.96 2.55 -4.80
N GLY A 18 6.06 3.36 -5.84
CA GLY A 18 5.31 3.13 -7.08
C GLY A 18 5.75 1.84 -7.79
N LYS A 19 7.04 1.59 -7.82
CA LYS A 19 7.60 0.37 -8.41
C LYS A 19 7.16 -0.87 -7.62
N THR A 20 7.21 -0.80 -6.31
CA THR A 20 6.79 -1.90 -5.44
C THR A 20 5.33 -2.27 -5.70
N CYS A 21 4.45 -1.27 -5.79
CA CYS A 21 3.03 -1.50 -6.10
C CYS A 21 2.86 -2.16 -7.46
N ARG A 22 3.59 -1.70 -8.49
CA ARG A 22 3.51 -2.30 -9.83
C ARG A 22 3.96 -3.75 -9.84
N VAL A 23 5.10 -4.03 -9.22
CA VAL A 23 5.65 -5.39 -9.19
C VAL A 23 4.71 -6.35 -8.49
N LEU A 24 4.17 -5.95 -7.33
CA LEU A 24 3.21 -6.77 -6.60
C LEU A 24 1.94 -7.00 -7.39
N ALA A 25 1.42 -5.96 -8.04
CA ALA A 25 0.23 -6.07 -8.87
C ALA A 25 0.44 -7.04 -10.04
N GLU A 26 1.61 -6.97 -10.69
CA GLU A 26 1.94 -7.87 -11.80
C GLU A 26 2.05 -9.32 -11.32
N VAL A 27 2.75 -9.56 -10.22
CA VAL A 27 2.93 -10.91 -9.67
C VAL A 27 1.58 -11.51 -9.28
N LEU A 28 0.75 -10.78 -8.58
CA LEU A 28 -0.56 -11.28 -8.13
C LEU A 28 -1.53 -11.47 -9.28
N THR A 29 -1.50 -10.59 -10.27
CA THR A 29 -2.32 -10.72 -11.47
C THR A 29 -1.93 -11.96 -12.27
N GLU A 30 -0.64 -12.21 -12.47
CA GLU A 30 -0.16 -13.41 -13.17
C GLU A 30 -0.54 -14.68 -12.43
N ALA A 31 -0.49 -14.65 -11.10
CA ALA A 31 -0.88 -15.79 -10.28
C ALA A 31 -2.40 -15.95 -10.19
N LYS A 32 -3.17 -15.03 -10.78
CA LYS A 32 -4.64 -15.00 -10.74
C LYS A 32 -5.20 -14.93 -9.32
N ILE A 33 -4.50 -14.20 -8.47
CA ILE A 33 -4.91 -13.99 -7.08
C ILE A 33 -5.61 -12.63 -6.97
N PRO A 34 -6.89 -12.58 -6.59
CA PRO A 34 -7.55 -11.30 -6.30
C PRO A 34 -6.82 -10.61 -5.14
N TYR A 35 -6.57 -9.31 -5.27
CA TYR A 35 -5.74 -8.60 -4.30
C TYR A 35 -6.19 -7.17 -4.06
N GLU A 36 -5.76 -6.62 -2.94
CA GLU A 36 -5.68 -5.18 -2.72
C GLU A 36 -4.34 -4.87 -2.06
N LEU A 37 -3.80 -3.70 -2.38
CA LEU A 37 -2.59 -3.18 -1.75
C LEU A 37 -3.00 -2.01 -0.87
N VAL A 38 -2.80 -2.13 0.43
CA VAL A 38 -3.09 -1.04 1.38
C VAL A 38 -1.75 -0.41 1.76
N VAL A 39 -1.46 0.74 1.21
CA VAL A 39 -0.18 1.43 1.40
C VAL A 39 -0.37 2.54 2.42
N VAL A 40 0.29 2.41 3.57
CA VAL A 40 0.19 3.40 4.64
C VAL A 40 1.40 4.31 4.60
N ASN A 41 1.16 5.59 4.31
CA ASN A 41 2.21 6.60 4.38
C ASN A 41 2.38 7.03 5.85
N ASP A 42 3.49 6.62 6.45
CA ASP A 42 3.79 6.86 7.86
C ASP A 42 4.48 8.21 8.08
N GLY A 43 3.81 9.28 7.65
CA GLY A 43 4.28 10.64 7.89
C GLY A 43 5.54 11.00 7.12
N SER A 44 5.65 10.59 5.84
CA SER A 44 6.82 10.88 5.01
C SER A 44 7.02 12.37 4.80
N GLY A 45 8.29 12.80 4.79
CA GLY A 45 8.67 14.17 4.49
C GLY A 45 8.96 14.43 3.01
N ASP A 46 8.95 13.39 2.19
CA ASP A 46 9.21 13.46 0.75
C ASP A 46 7.91 13.32 -0.06
N ARG A 47 8.01 12.92 -1.33
CA ARG A 47 6.86 12.75 -2.23
C ARG A 47 6.25 11.35 -2.19
N THR A 48 6.49 10.58 -1.16
CA THR A 48 5.93 9.23 -1.03
C THR A 48 4.41 9.23 -1.19
N TRP A 49 3.72 10.16 -0.55
CA TRP A 49 2.26 10.25 -0.64
C TRP A 49 1.78 10.49 -2.08
N GLU A 50 2.44 11.39 -2.79
CA GLU A 50 2.09 11.67 -4.19
C GLU A 50 2.26 10.43 -5.06
N GLU A 51 3.32 9.64 -4.83
CA GLU A 51 3.55 8.40 -5.56
C GLU A 51 2.51 7.33 -5.23
N ILE A 52 2.06 7.27 -3.98
CA ILE A 52 0.97 6.37 -3.58
C ILE A 52 -0.33 6.77 -4.28
N GLN A 53 -0.62 8.05 -4.34
CA GLN A 53 -1.81 8.55 -5.05
C GLN A 53 -1.77 8.20 -6.53
N LYS A 54 -0.62 8.34 -7.17
CA LYS A 54 -0.44 7.95 -8.58
C LYS A 54 -0.67 6.46 -8.78
N ALA A 55 -0.17 5.63 -7.86
CA ALA A 55 -0.39 4.19 -7.92
C ALA A 55 -1.88 3.85 -7.81
N GLY A 56 -2.61 4.53 -6.95
CA GLY A 56 -4.06 4.36 -6.80
C GLY A 56 -4.83 4.77 -8.04
N GLU A 57 -4.35 5.78 -8.76
CA GLU A 57 -4.96 6.20 -10.03
C GLU A 57 -4.77 5.15 -11.13
N ARG A 58 -3.61 4.49 -11.15
CA ARG A 58 -3.31 3.45 -12.14
C ARG A 58 -3.96 2.12 -11.84
N ASP A 59 -4.19 1.82 -10.56
CA ASP A 59 -4.70 0.52 -10.12
C ASP A 59 -5.74 0.72 -9.02
N ALA A 60 -7.00 0.42 -9.34
CA ALA A 60 -8.12 0.57 -8.41
C ALA A 60 -7.98 -0.32 -7.17
N ASN A 61 -7.10 -1.32 -7.19
CA ASN A 61 -6.84 -2.20 -6.06
C ASN A 61 -5.82 -1.62 -5.06
N VAL A 62 -5.28 -0.44 -5.33
CA VAL A 62 -4.35 0.25 -4.43
C VAL A 62 -5.11 1.28 -3.62
N THR A 63 -5.02 1.17 -2.30
CA THR A 63 -5.63 2.11 -1.35
C THR A 63 -4.51 2.76 -0.54
N GLY A 64 -4.52 4.09 -0.48
CA GLY A 64 -3.58 4.85 0.33
C GLY A 64 -4.18 5.27 1.66
N VAL A 65 -3.39 5.19 2.73
CA VAL A 65 -3.73 5.71 4.05
C VAL A 65 -2.65 6.72 4.44
N LEU A 66 -3.05 7.91 4.85
CA LEU A 66 -2.12 9.00 5.18
C LEU A 66 -2.10 9.27 6.67
N PHE A 67 -0.92 9.14 7.26
CA PHE A 67 -0.65 9.64 8.60
C PHE A 67 -0.11 11.07 8.52
N SER A 68 -0.54 11.94 9.43
CA SER A 68 -0.08 13.33 9.49
C SER A 68 1.36 13.46 9.98
N ARG A 69 1.89 12.44 10.63
CA ARG A 69 3.27 12.40 11.11
C ARG A 69 3.70 10.94 11.28
N ASN A 70 5.00 10.73 11.50
CA ASN A 70 5.52 9.39 11.72
C ASN A 70 5.08 8.85 13.08
N PHE A 71 4.34 7.75 13.08
CA PHE A 71 3.92 7.04 14.29
C PHE A 71 4.62 5.71 14.48
N GLY A 72 5.41 5.31 13.50
CA GLY A 72 6.15 4.06 13.55
C GLY A 72 5.52 2.96 12.71
N LYS A 73 6.35 1.99 12.33
CA LYS A 73 5.98 0.90 11.44
C LYS A 73 4.82 0.05 11.99
N GLU A 74 4.81 -0.21 13.29
CA GLU A 74 3.74 -1.01 13.90
C GLU A 74 2.38 -0.32 13.80
N ALA A 75 2.34 0.98 14.08
CA ALA A 75 1.10 1.76 13.94
C ALA A 75 0.63 1.76 12.49
N ALA A 76 1.55 1.87 11.53
CA ALA A 76 1.22 1.83 10.10
C ALA A 76 0.61 0.48 9.71
N VAL A 77 1.18 -0.61 10.20
CA VAL A 77 0.65 -1.95 9.94
C VAL A 77 -0.76 -2.10 10.51
N TYR A 78 -1.00 -1.65 11.75
CA TYR A 78 -2.33 -1.71 12.35
C TYR A 78 -3.34 -0.88 11.56
N ALA A 79 -2.97 0.31 11.12
CA ALA A 79 -3.87 1.14 10.32
C ALA A 79 -4.20 0.47 8.98
N GLY A 80 -3.20 -0.14 8.35
CA GLY A 80 -3.43 -0.88 7.11
C GLY A 80 -4.34 -2.08 7.30
N MET A 81 -4.16 -2.82 8.38
CA MET A 81 -5.03 -3.95 8.71
C MET A 81 -6.47 -3.52 8.92
N ALA A 82 -6.69 -2.37 9.58
CA ALA A 82 -8.03 -1.84 9.79
C ALA A 82 -8.74 -1.46 8.48
N GLN A 83 -7.99 -1.09 7.46
CA GLN A 83 -8.53 -0.74 6.14
C GLN A 83 -8.68 -1.96 5.22
N ALA A 84 -8.00 -3.06 5.51
CA ALA A 84 -8.00 -4.24 4.66
C ALA A 84 -9.37 -4.91 4.65
N THR A 85 -9.78 -5.38 3.47
CA THR A 85 -11.07 -6.04 3.26
C THR A 85 -10.94 -7.52 2.92
N GLY A 86 -9.72 -8.03 2.78
CA GLY A 86 -9.43 -9.42 2.49
C GLY A 86 -8.56 -10.07 3.55
N ASP A 87 -7.93 -11.17 3.18
CA ASP A 87 -7.00 -11.87 4.06
C ASP A 87 -5.67 -11.10 4.12
N VAL A 88 -5.27 -10.67 5.31
CA VAL A 88 -4.12 -9.77 5.48
C VAL A 88 -2.80 -10.51 5.43
N VAL A 89 -1.87 -9.92 4.73
CA VAL A 89 -0.48 -10.39 4.65
C VAL A 89 0.49 -9.23 4.94
#